data_615cad916a0fc63b80c86923a0174386
#
_entry.id   615cad916a0fc63b80c86923a0174386
#
_cell.length_a   1.000
_cell.length_b   1.000
_cell.length_c   1.000
_cell.angle_alpha   90.00
_cell.angle_beta   90.00
_cell.angle_gamma   90.00
#
_symmetry.space_group_name_H-M   'P 1'
#
loop_
_entity.id
_entity.type
_entity.pdbx_description
1 polymer ?
#
loop_
_entity_poly.entity_id
_entity_poly.type
_entity_poly.pdbx_seq_one_letter_code
_entity_poly.pdbx_strand_id
1 'polypeptide(L)'
;MTSQELKKLLNDIDHKSYPAYKALRGSYDFDRYILNIEHVQGDPFAAPSQLSISLPVTTAGYPDFSMANTSALTALCDFLLRSFNAEVTRYSFQAKGSGKSGLIQVAQPGLEIFERSDCEIVKEKLIIRFFVGFPANGRTINSRELEKIFFEFLPKCVEKSLLYRNLCADTLKKWIYLAEDQAAIRTQLAALSLCAFIADGSILPRESGISQKPMKSAVAFTSPASLRVSLDLPHAGKISGMGVSKGITLIVGGGYHGKSTLLNSLELGIYNHIPGDGREYVITDDTAIKLLAEDGRFIKDVDISLFINDLPNKKDTHSFSTEDASGSTSQAAGVIEGMEAGSRLFLIDEDTSATNFMVRDAFMQRVISSDKEPITPFTARARELYENAGISTILVAGSSGAFFHIADTIIQMDNYHTVDITSHVKDLLCEYPVPADSAKPFALPASKRIMTKDPQGTPKRRDYRTGAVKNNDNDSLKVKVLTRDSFMIGKQTVDLRYVEQLTDSEQTASLAILLKYAVEHLIDGKKTVAMIVDELNRIYKRDGMSAFMDGRPLSGGYTMPRTQEIAACLNRYRRA
;
A
#
# COMPACT_ATOMS: atom_id res chain seq x y z
N MET A 1 30.00 -1.87 23.50
CA MET A 1 30.94 -3.03 23.67
C MET A 1 31.67 -3.25 22.35
N THR A 2 32.86 -3.87 22.40
CA THR A 2 33.61 -4.23 21.19
C THR A 2 33.16 -5.58 20.62
N SER A 3 33.51 -5.86 19.38
CA SER A 3 33.28 -7.18 18.77
C SER A 3 34.01 -8.31 19.52
N GLN A 4 35.18 -8.01 20.11
CA GLN A 4 35.92 -8.98 20.94
C GLN A 4 35.18 -9.32 22.23
N GLU A 5 34.54 -8.34 22.87
CA GLU A 5 33.68 -8.59 24.03
C GLU A 5 32.47 -9.43 23.67
N LEU A 6 31.86 -9.23 22.49
CA LEU A 6 30.81 -10.12 22.00
C LEU A 6 31.29 -11.56 21.84
N LYS A 7 32.50 -11.74 21.28
CA LYS A 7 33.09 -13.07 21.10
C LYS A 7 33.34 -13.76 22.45
N LYS A 8 33.79 -13.03 23.45
CA LYS A 8 33.96 -13.53 24.79
C LYS A 8 32.61 -13.96 25.42
N LEU A 9 31.58 -13.10 25.29
CA LEU A 9 30.23 -13.43 25.79
C LEU A 9 29.66 -14.68 25.10
N LEU A 10 29.89 -14.85 23.80
CA LEU A 10 29.46 -16.06 23.07
C LEU A 10 30.12 -17.32 23.65
N ASN A 11 31.41 -17.26 23.92
CA ASN A 11 32.14 -18.38 24.55
C ASN A 11 31.63 -18.67 25.97
N ASP A 12 31.35 -17.62 26.74
CA ASP A 12 30.88 -17.75 28.15
C ASP A 12 29.48 -18.38 28.24
N ILE A 13 28.65 -18.27 27.21
CA ILE A 13 27.29 -18.83 27.18
C ILE A 13 27.17 -20.14 26.38
N ASP A 14 28.25 -20.60 25.74
CA ASP A 14 28.22 -21.83 24.95
C ASP A 14 27.75 -23.03 25.77
N HIS A 15 27.01 -23.91 25.16
CA HIS A 15 26.38 -25.08 25.80
C HIS A 15 25.40 -24.78 26.95
N LYS A 16 25.10 -23.50 27.28
CA LYS A 16 24.05 -23.17 28.26
C LYS A 16 22.66 -23.31 27.63
N SER A 17 21.62 -23.20 28.46
CA SER A 17 20.23 -23.20 28.00
C SER A 17 19.94 -21.98 27.12
N TYR A 18 19.07 -22.13 26.14
CA TYR A 18 18.75 -21.11 25.11
C TYR A 18 18.46 -19.71 25.68
N PRO A 19 17.73 -19.54 26.80
CA PRO A 19 17.49 -18.22 27.37
C PRO A 19 18.75 -17.41 27.73
N ALA A 20 19.93 -18.06 27.87
CA ALA A 20 21.17 -17.35 28.14
C ALA A 20 21.63 -16.45 26.97
N TYR A 21 21.13 -16.67 25.76
CA TYR A 21 21.32 -15.75 24.65
C TYR A 21 20.84 -14.31 24.93
N LYS A 22 19.92 -14.09 25.87
CA LYS A 22 19.47 -12.76 26.27
C LYS A 22 20.61 -11.87 26.78
N ALA A 23 21.72 -12.45 27.27
CA ALA A 23 22.90 -11.71 27.65
C ALA A 23 23.61 -11.00 26.50
N LEU A 24 23.33 -11.41 25.23
CA LEU A 24 23.89 -10.78 24.04
C LEU A 24 23.17 -9.49 23.63
N ARG A 25 22.06 -9.13 24.28
CA ARG A 25 21.35 -7.89 23.93
C ARG A 25 22.25 -6.68 24.19
N GLY A 26 22.43 -5.83 23.17
CA GLY A 26 23.28 -4.66 23.24
C GLY A 26 23.85 -4.22 21.89
N SER A 27 24.78 -3.28 21.92
CA SER A 27 25.45 -2.71 20.74
C SER A 27 26.93 -3.05 20.75
N TYR A 28 27.44 -3.52 19.60
CA TYR A 28 28.78 -4.02 19.43
C TYR A 28 29.48 -3.33 18.26
N ASP A 29 30.66 -2.78 18.52
CA ASP A 29 31.47 -2.09 17.53
C ASP A 29 32.31 -3.10 16.74
N PHE A 30 32.12 -3.08 15.41
CA PHE A 30 32.86 -3.84 14.41
C PHE A 30 33.75 -2.93 13.54
N ASP A 31 34.31 -1.87 14.11
CA ASP A 31 35.15 -0.85 13.51
C ASP A 31 34.43 0.01 12.44
N ARG A 32 33.87 -0.61 11.42
CA ARG A 32 33.20 0.08 10.30
C ARG A 32 31.71 0.29 10.56
N TYR A 33 31.10 -0.55 11.37
CA TYR A 33 29.67 -0.52 11.67
C TYR A 33 29.40 -0.98 13.11
N ILE A 34 28.24 -0.63 13.61
CA ILE A 34 27.74 -1.11 14.89
C ILE A 34 26.68 -2.17 14.62
N LEU A 35 26.86 -3.36 15.20
CA LEU A 35 25.84 -4.40 15.27
C LEU A 35 25.03 -4.21 16.54
N ASN A 36 23.71 -4.00 16.39
CA ASN A 36 22.79 -3.95 17.52
C ASN A 36 21.96 -5.23 17.59
N ILE A 37 21.88 -5.83 18.76
CA ILE A 37 20.99 -6.96 19.09
C ILE A 37 19.86 -6.38 19.91
N GLU A 38 18.74 -6.07 19.26
CA GLU A 38 17.59 -5.34 19.83
C GLU A 38 16.69 -6.27 20.63
N HIS A 39 16.41 -7.45 20.08
CA HIS A 39 15.58 -8.48 20.70
C HIS A 39 16.16 -9.85 20.44
N VAL A 40 16.19 -10.69 21.47
CA VAL A 40 16.64 -12.08 21.39
C VAL A 40 15.43 -13.00 21.51
N GLN A 41 15.27 -13.91 20.56
CA GLN A 41 14.22 -14.93 20.58
C GLN A 41 14.32 -15.81 21.83
N GLY A 42 13.16 -16.23 22.33
CA GLY A 42 13.12 -17.02 23.59
C GLY A 42 13.36 -18.53 23.42
N ASP A 43 13.26 -19.05 22.20
CA ASP A 43 13.33 -20.47 21.84
C ASP A 43 13.70 -20.61 20.37
N PRO A 44 14.43 -21.65 19.91
CA PRO A 44 14.83 -21.81 18.52
C PRO A 44 13.68 -21.88 17.51
N PHE A 45 12.47 -22.20 17.96
CA PHE A 45 11.27 -22.30 17.13
C PHE A 45 10.42 -21.03 17.13
N ALA A 46 10.71 -20.08 18.02
CA ALA A 46 10.02 -18.79 18.14
C ALA A 46 10.33 -17.86 16.95
N ALA A 47 9.72 -16.66 16.92
CA ALA A 47 10.10 -15.61 15.99
C ALA A 47 11.59 -15.29 16.14
N PRO A 48 12.35 -15.07 15.04
CA PRO A 48 13.79 -14.86 15.10
C PRO A 48 14.15 -13.58 15.86
N SER A 49 15.41 -13.50 16.30
CA SER A 49 15.98 -12.33 16.96
C SER A 49 16.00 -11.14 16.02
N GLN A 50 15.79 -9.93 16.58
CA GLN A 50 15.78 -8.67 15.81
C GLN A 50 17.13 -7.97 16.00
N LEU A 51 17.77 -7.68 14.90
CA LEU A 51 19.08 -7.04 14.82
C LEU A 51 19.06 -5.83 13.90
N SER A 52 20.00 -4.92 14.10
CA SER A 52 20.28 -3.87 13.14
C SER A 52 21.78 -3.64 12.98
N ILE A 53 22.17 -3.18 11.79
CA ILE A 53 23.49 -2.66 11.50
C ILE A 53 23.36 -1.15 11.32
N SER A 54 24.21 -0.41 12.04
CA SER A 54 24.31 1.05 11.90
C SER A 54 25.67 1.42 11.34
N LEU A 55 25.68 2.06 10.17
CA LEU A 55 26.88 2.42 9.41
C LEU A 55 26.87 3.93 9.15
N PRO A 56 27.93 4.70 9.52
CA PRO A 56 28.02 6.12 9.14
C PRO A 56 28.01 6.28 7.62
N VAL A 57 27.25 7.24 7.09
CA VAL A 57 27.15 7.52 5.65
C VAL A 57 28.53 7.88 5.08
N THR A 58 29.38 8.56 5.85
CA THR A 58 30.75 8.87 5.48
C THR A 58 31.61 7.62 5.28
N THR A 59 31.40 6.58 6.09
CA THR A 59 32.08 5.27 5.94
C THR A 59 31.52 4.49 4.75
N ALA A 60 30.22 4.60 4.49
CA ALA A 60 29.56 3.97 3.34
C ALA A 60 30.02 4.58 2.00
N GLY A 61 30.31 5.89 1.98
CA GLY A 61 30.92 6.60 0.86
C GLY A 61 29.96 6.88 -0.30
N TYR A 62 28.64 7.02 -0.04
CA TYR A 62 27.68 7.31 -1.10
C TYR A 62 27.88 8.70 -1.69
N PRO A 63 27.73 8.86 -3.01
CA PRO A 63 27.83 10.16 -3.67
C PRO A 63 26.62 11.06 -3.31
N ASP A 64 26.84 12.38 -3.27
CA ASP A 64 25.84 13.37 -2.85
C ASP A 64 24.53 13.29 -3.62
N PHE A 65 24.58 12.99 -4.92
CA PHE A 65 23.37 12.87 -5.75
C PHE A 65 22.42 11.78 -5.25
N SER A 66 22.92 10.75 -4.56
CA SER A 66 22.12 9.65 -4.05
C SER A 66 21.25 10.00 -2.84
N MET A 67 21.49 11.15 -2.26
CA MET A 67 20.79 11.67 -1.07
C MET A 67 20.29 13.11 -1.28
N ALA A 68 20.26 13.60 -2.53
CA ALA A 68 19.94 14.99 -2.85
C ALA A 68 18.48 15.37 -2.53
N ASN A 69 17.57 14.43 -2.54
CA ASN A 69 16.14 14.63 -2.25
C ASN A 69 15.50 13.32 -1.74
N THR A 70 14.24 13.39 -1.33
CA THR A 70 13.51 12.23 -0.77
C THR A 70 13.40 11.07 -1.76
N SER A 71 13.18 11.34 -3.05
CA SER A 71 13.05 10.27 -4.07
C SER A 71 14.36 9.53 -4.26
N ALA A 72 15.48 10.25 -4.34
CA ALA A 72 16.83 9.69 -4.41
C ALA A 72 17.16 8.87 -3.17
N LEU A 73 16.86 9.39 -1.98
CA LEU A 73 17.11 8.72 -0.71
C LEU A 73 16.31 7.42 -0.58
N THR A 74 15.02 7.44 -0.92
CA THR A 74 14.16 6.24 -0.89
C THR A 74 14.66 5.19 -1.87
N ALA A 75 15.06 5.60 -3.09
CA ALA A 75 15.61 4.71 -4.11
C ALA A 75 16.96 4.12 -3.68
N LEU A 76 17.83 4.90 -3.02
CA LEU A 76 19.07 4.41 -2.44
C LEU A 76 18.80 3.33 -1.40
N CYS A 77 17.91 3.60 -0.43
CA CYS A 77 17.56 2.65 0.62
C CYS A 77 16.95 1.36 0.05
N ASP A 78 16.06 1.46 -0.94
CA ASP A 78 15.47 0.29 -1.62
C ASP A 78 16.55 -0.53 -2.34
N PHE A 79 17.46 0.11 -3.07
CA PHE A 79 18.59 -0.55 -3.74
C PHE A 79 19.50 -1.29 -2.76
N LEU A 80 19.86 -0.63 -1.64
CA LEU A 80 20.71 -1.21 -0.60
C LEU A 80 20.02 -2.40 0.08
N LEU A 81 18.74 -2.28 0.37
CA LEU A 81 17.95 -3.36 0.96
C LEU A 81 17.93 -4.59 0.05
N ARG A 82 17.69 -4.41 -1.25
CA ARG A 82 17.73 -5.51 -2.24
C ARG A 82 19.11 -6.13 -2.33
N SER A 83 20.15 -5.29 -2.35
CA SER A 83 21.54 -5.74 -2.38
C SER A 83 21.89 -6.54 -1.13
N PHE A 84 21.49 -6.07 0.04
CA PHE A 84 21.70 -6.77 1.31
C PHE A 84 20.90 -8.07 1.38
N ASN A 85 19.63 -8.07 0.94
CA ASN A 85 18.83 -9.29 0.86
C ASN A 85 19.48 -10.36 -0.04
N ALA A 86 20.02 -9.97 -1.19
CA ALA A 86 20.72 -10.89 -2.09
C ALA A 86 21.93 -11.53 -1.41
N GLU A 87 22.71 -10.76 -0.63
CA GLU A 87 23.88 -11.29 0.07
C GLU A 87 23.49 -12.15 1.29
N VAL A 88 22.56 -11.72 2.15
CA VAL A 88 22.17 -12.51 3.34
C VAL A 88 21.48 -13.82 2.96
N THR A 89 20.74 -13.85 1.85
CA THR A 89 20.10 -15.07 1.34
C THR A 89 21.12 -16.16 1.01
N ARG A 90 22.33 -15.78 0.55
CA ARG A 90 23.41 -16.74 0.28
C ARG A 90 23.91 -17.47 1.52
N TYR A 91 23.83 -16.82 2.69
CA TYR A 91 24.34 -17.36 3.95
C TYR A 91 23.23 -17.91 4.85
N SER A 92 21.96 -17.59 4.55
CA SER A 92 20.82 -18.06 5.34
C SER A 92 20.81 -19.60 5.41
N PHE A 93 20.65 -20.13 6.62
CA PHE A 93 20.71 -21.57 6.95
C PHE A 93 22.06 -22.27 6.68
N GLN A 94 23.15 -21.54 6.41
CA GLN A 94 24.47 -22.16 6.38
C GLN A 94 24.97 -22.52 7.78
N ALA A 95 24.73 -21.66 8.77
CA ALA A 95 24.90 -22.01 10.18
C ALA A 95 23.82 -23.04 10.59
N LYS A 96 24.26 -24.11 11.29
CA LYS A 96 23.42 -25.28 11.55
C LYS A 96 22.81 -25.25 12.95
N GLY A 97 21.67 -25.95 13.09
CA GLY A 97 21.00 -26.10 14.36
C GLY A 97 19.52 -26.47 14.23
N SER A 98 18.81 -26.47 15.35
CA SER A 98 17.39 -26.83 15.44
C SER A 98 16.48 -25.63 15.13
N GLY A 99 15.29 -25.90 14.63
CA GLY A 99 14.26 -24.89 14.37
C GLY A 99 14.69 -23.85 13.34
N LYS A 100 14.67 -22.56 13.70
CA LYS A 100 15.08 -21.45 12.85
C LYS A 100 16.58 -21.12 12.92
N SER A 101 17.38 -21.99 13.49
CA SER A 101 18.83 -21.79 13.62
C SER A 101 19.47 -21.49 12.27
N GLY A 102 20.29 -20.47 12.22
CA GLY A 102 21.00 -20.07 11.00
C GLY A 102 20.18 -19.26 9.98
N LEU A 103 18.89 -19.03 10.23
CA LEU A 103 18.09 -18.11 9.43
C LEU A 103 18.72 -16.70 9.48
N ILE A 104 18.95 -16.09 8.34
CA ILE A 104 19.21 -14.65 8.19
C ILE A 104 18.18 -14.12 7.21
N GLN A 105 17.34 -13.21 7.65
CA GLN A 105 16.21 -12.72 6.84
C GLN A 105 16.08 -11.20 6.97
N VAL A 106 15.80 -10.57 5.84
CA VAL A 106 15.40 -9.16 5.72
C VAL A 106 14.23 -9.09 4.76
N ALA A 107 13.56 -7.94 4.64
CA ALA A 107 12.51 -7.72 3.67
C ALA A 107 12.93 -8.15 2.26
N GLN A 108 11.96 -8.70 1.52
CA GLN A 108 12.10 -9.08 0.11
C GLN A 108 11.19 -8.18 -0.73
N PRO A 109 11.65 -6.96 -1.09
CA PRO A 109 10.81 -6.02 -1.81
C PRO A 109 10.33 -6.56 -3.16
N GLY A 110 9.05 -6.29 -3.49
CA GLY A 110 8.44 -6.55 -4.80
C GLY A 110 9.00 -5.64 -5.90
N LEU A 111 8.18 -5.29 -6.87
CA LEU A 111 8.57 -4.41 -7.97
C LEU A 111 8.38 -2.92 -7.64
N GLU A 112 7.60 -2.62 -6.63
CA GLU A 112 7.35 -1.28 -6.13
C GLU A 112 8.46 -0.83 -5.18
N ILE A 113 8.76 0.46 -5.20
CA ILE A 113 9.72 1.12 -4.32
C ILE A 113 8.96 1.77 -3.17
N PHE A 114 9.28 1.36 -1.95
CA PHE A 114 8.70 1.90 -0.72
C PHE A 114 9.77 2.45 0.23
N GLU A 115 9.36 3.42 1.03
CA GLU A 115 10.09 3.81 2.24
C GLU A 115 9.84 2.75 3.31
N ARG A 116 10.92 2.05 3.75
CA ARG A 116 10.85 0.89 4.63
C ARG A 116 11.66 1.07 5.90
N SER A 117 11.13 0.55 7.00
CA SER A 117 11.87 0.47 8.26
C SER A 117 13.10 -0.44 8.19
N ASP A 118 13.15 -1.33 7.23
CA ASP A 118 14.26 -2.27 7.04
C ASP A 118 15.55 -1.59 6.61
N CYS A 119 15.45 -0.50 5.87
CA CYS A 119 16.61 0.28 5.45
C CYS A 119 16.26 1.78 5.44
N GLU A 120 16.91 2.55 6.27
CA GLU A 120 16.71 4.00 6.36
C GLU A 120 18.04 4.72 6.63
N ILE A 121 18.10 5.99 6.24
CA ILE A 121 19.21 6.89 6.60
C ILE A 121 18.67 7.96 7.53
N VAL A 122 19.11 7.93 8.79
CA VAL A 122 18.69 8.85 9.83
C VAL A 122 19.92 9.42 10.54
N LYS A 123 20.00 10.76 10.67
CA LYS A 123 21.10 11.46 11.34
C LYS A 123 22.48 10.99 10.83
N GLU A 124 22.65 10.98 9.51
CA GLU A 124 23.88 10.58 8.80
C GLU A 124 24.33 9.13 9.08
N LYS A 125 23.42 8.27 9.46
CA LYS A 125 23.66 6.84 9.63
C LYS A 125 22.70 6.04 8.77
N LEU A 126 23.24 5.15 7.95
CA LEU A 126 22.48 4.06 7.33
C LEU A 126 22.17 3.04 8.42
N ILE A 127 20.90 2.70 8.55
CA ILE A 127 20.44 1.66 9.46
C ILE A 127 19.76 0.58 8.62
N ILE A 128 20.23 -0.65 8.72
CA ILE A 128 19.57 -1.80 8.11
C ILE A 128 19.14 -2.78 9.20
N ARG A 129 17.86 -3.16 9.20
CA ARG A 129 17.24 -4.06 10.19
C ARG A 129 16.92 -5.40 9.56
N PHE A 130 17.23 -6.46 10.29
CA PHE A 130 17.07 -7.83 9.81
C PHE A 130 16.83 -8.79 10.97
N PHE A 131 16.54 -10.03 10.63
CA PHE A 131 16.22 -11.07 11.59
C PHE A 131 17.25 -12.20 11.52
N VAL A 132 17.63 -12.74 12.69
CA VAL A 132 18.55 -13.88 12.80
C VAL A 132 17.98 -14.94 13.71
N GLY A 133 17.92 -16.16 13.23
CA GLY A 133 17.63 -17.33 14.04
C GLY A 133 18.89 -17.80 14.78
N PHE A 134 18.97 -17.57 16.07
CA PHE A 134 20.15 -17.94 16.87
C PHE A 134 20.30 -19.44 16.96
N PRO A 135 21.49 -19.99 16.64
CA PRO A 135 21.72 -21.42 16.54
C PRO A 135 21.66 -22.16 17.88
N ALA A 136 21.03 -23.34 17.84
CA ALA A 136 20.99 -24.24 18.99
C ALA A 136 20.94 -25.71 18.57
N ASN A 137 21.42 -26.58 19.42
CA ASN A 137 21.23 -28.02 19.36
C ASN A 137 20.11 -28.42 20.34
N GLY A 138 18.91 -28.72 19.79
CA GLY A 138 17.72 -28.76 20.64
C GLY A 138 17.43 -27.39 21.26
N ARG A 139 17.59 -27.25 22.58
CA ARG A 139 17.48 -25.99 23.33
C ARG A 139 18.79 -25.58 24.00
N THR A 140 19.89 -26.18 23.59
CA THR A 140 21.23 -25.86 24.07
C THR A 140 21.94 -24.95 23.09
N ILE A 141 22.52 -23.86 23.55
CA ILE A 141 23.23 -22.86 22.72
C ILE A 141 24.34 -23.52 21.91
N ASN A 142 24.45 -23.16 20.65
CA ASN A 142 25.58 -23.45 19.79
C ASN A 142 26.23 -22.11 19.36
N SER A 143 27.12 -21.62 20.23
CA SER A 143 27.72 -20.29 20.01
C SER A 143 28.65 -20.25 18.82
N ARG A 144 29.32 -21.37 18.46
CA ARG A 144 30.22 -21.46 17.32
C ARG A 144 29.51 -21.18 15.99
N GLU A 145 28.28 -21.65 15.84
CA GLU A 145 27.47 -21.38 14.65
C GLU A 145 26.98 -19.92 14.61
N LEU A 146 26.69 -19.31 15.76
CA LEU A 146 26.33 -17.89 15.83
C LEU A 146 27.58 -17.01 15.58
N GLU A 147 28.75 -17.45 16.02
CA GLU A 147 30.02 -16.77 15.73
C GLU A 147 30.27 -16.69 14.22
N LYS A 148 30.03 -17.77 13.47
CA LYS A 148 30.11 -17.73 11.99
C LYS A 148 29.19 -16.64 11.39
N ILE A 149 27.96 -16.53 11.92
CA ILE A 149 27.03 -15.49 11.43
C ILE A 149 27.61 -14.10 11.67
N PHE A 150 28.03 -13.79 12.90
CA PHE A 150 28.45 -12.45 13.28
C PHE A 150 29.83 -12.05 12.76
N PHE A 151 30.77 -12.98 12.69
CA PHE A 151 32.17 -12.66 12.37
C PHE A 151 32.61 -13.09 10.96
N GLU A 152 31.84 -13.93 10.26
CA GLU A 152 32.16 -14.33 8.89
C GLU A 152 31.12 -13.88 7.87
N PHE A 153 29.82 -14.13 8.12
CA PHE A 153 28.76 -13.90 7.13
C PHE A 153 28.35 -12.44 7.07
N LEU A 154 27.97 -11.84 8.20
CA LEU A 154 27.52 -10.45 8.24
C LEU A 154 28.60 -9.45 7.77
N PRO A 155 29.88 -9.55 8.17
CA PRO A 155 30.91 -8.66 7.65
C PRO A 155 31.01 -8.70 6.11
N LYS A 156 30.91 -9.90 5.50
CA LYS A 156 30.90 -10.07 4.06
C LYS A 156 29.65 -9.46 3.41
N CYS A 157 28.49 -9.62 4.03
CA CYS A 157 27.25 -9.00 3.55
C CYS A 157 27.36 -7.48 3.58
N VAL A 158 27.80 -6.90 4.71
CA VAL A 158 28.01 -5.45 4.86
C VAL A 158 28.98 -4.92 3.80
N GLU A 159 30.12 -5.57 3.68
CA GLU A 159 31.16 -5.13 2.73
C GLU A 159 30.67 -5.13 1.28
N LYS A 160 29.96 -6.18 0.86
CA LYS A 160 29.53 -6.34 -0.53
C LYS A 160 28.28 -5.51 -0.90
N SER A 161 27.38 -5.25 0.05
CA SER A 161 26.08 -4.66 -0.25
C SER A 161 25.84 -3.27 0.31
N LEU A 162 26.64 -2.80 1.29
CA LEU A 162 26.39 -1.51 1.96
C LEU A 162 27.52 -0.49 1.76
N LEU A 163 28.67 -0.88 1.20
CA LEU A 163 29.77 0.05 0.91
C LEU A 163 29.75 0.41 -0.57
N TYR A 164 29.62 1.70 -0.88
CA TYR A 164 29.51 2.20 -2.27
C TYR A 164 30.61 1.67 -3.20
N ARG A 165 31.86 1.61 -2.72
CA ARG A 165 33.00 1.12 -3.50
C ARG A 165 32.84 -0.30 -4.05
N ASN A 166 31.93 -1.11 -3.47
CA ASN A 166 31.69 -2.50 -3.87
C ASN A 166 30.34 -2.67 -4.60
N LEU A 167 29.57 -1.58 -4.76
CA LEU A 167 28.33 -1.57 -5.51
C LEU A 167 28.57 -1.27 -6.98
N CYS A 168 27.67 -1.71 -7.84
CA CYS A 168 27.67 -1.30 -9.24
C CYS A 168 27.14 0.14 -9.35
N ALA A 169 28.02 1.12 -9.51
CA ALA A 169 27.70 2.53 -9.56
C ALA A 169 26.67 2.87 -10.64
N ASP A 170 26.78 2.27 -11.84
CA ASP A 170 25.84 2.51 -12.95
C ASP A 170 24.44 1.98 -12.64
N THR A 171 24.35 0.82 -11.96
CA THR A 171 23.06 0.26 -11.56
C THR A 171 22.41 1.14 -10.50
N LEU A 172 23.15 1.57 -9.47
CA LEU A 172 22.65 2.48 -8.45
C LEU A 172 22.18 3.81 -9.06
N LYS A 173 22.99 4.38 -9.98
CA LYS A 173 22.64 5.61 -10.68
C LYS A 173 21.33 5.48 -11.46
N LYS A 174 21.14 4.38 -12.19
CA LYS A 174 19.87 4.11 -12.90
C LYS A 174 18.67 4.03 -11.96
N TRP A 175 18.86 3.43 -10.78
CA TRP A 175 17.81 3.32 -9.76
C TRP A 175 17.33 4.68 -9.26
N ILE A 176 18.30 5.53 -8.90
CA ILE A 176 18.05 6.87 -8.36
C ILE A 176 17.46 7.78 -9.43
N TYR A 177 18.05 7.80 -10.63
CA TYR A 177 17.59 8.63 -11.73
C TYR A 177 16.17 8.28 -12.16
N LEU A 178 15.83 6.99 -12.19
CA LEU A 178 14.46 6.56 -12.47
C LEU A 178 13.47 7.09 -11.41
N ALA A 179 13.81 7.01 -10.13
CA ALA A 179 12.93 7.49 -9.07
C ALA A 179 12.71 9.02 -9.14
N GLU A 180 13.74 9.78 -9.51
CA GLU A 180 13.64 11.23 -9.73
C GLU A 180 12.79 11.55 -10.98
N ASP A 181 12.96 10.80 -12.05
CA ASP A 181 12.13 10.92 -13.27
C ASP A 181 10.66 10.61 -12.96
N GLN A 182 10.36 9.56 -12.20
CA GLN A 182 9.01 9.22 -11.75
C GLN A 182 8.37 10.33 -10.90
N ALA A 183 9.14 10.94 -10.02
CA ALA A 183 8.67 12.09 -9.23
C ALA A 183 8.42 13.32 -10.12
N ALA A 184 9.25 13.56 -11.12
CA ALA A 184 9.07 14.64 -12.09
C ALA A 184 7.81 14.43 -12.93
N ILE A 185 7.49 13.19 -13.33
CA ILE A 185 6.23 12.88 -14.03
C ILE A 185 5.04 13.24 -13.14
N ARG A 186 5.01 12.81 -11.86
CA ARG A 186 3.91 13.14 -10.93
C ARG A 186 3.68 14.64 -10.81
N THR A 187 4.75 15.41 -10.75
CA THR A 187 4.66 16.88 -10.70
C THR A 187 4.05 17.43 -12.00
N GLN A 188 4.47 16.91 -13.14
CA GLN A 188 3.98 17.37 -14.46
C GLN A 188 2.52 16.96 -14.71
N LEU A 189 2.03 15.83 -14.16
CA LEU A 189 0.60 15.46 -14.27
C LEU A 189 -0.30 16.59 -13.78
N ALA A 190 -0.02 17.16 -12.63
CA ALA A 190 -0.82 18.25 -12.06
C ALA A 190 -0.80 19.51 -12.96
N ALA A 191 0.37 19.88 -13.48
CA ALA A 191 0.57 21.05 -14.34
C ALA A 191 -0.13 20.91 -15.69
N LEU A 192 -0.22 19.70 -16.23
CA LEU A 192 -0.86 19.39 -17.53
C LEU A 192 -2.33 19.00 -17.42
N SER A 193 -2.94 19.10 -16.23
CA SER A 193 -4.30 18.63 -15.97
C SER A 193 -4.53 17.16 -16.34
N LEU A 194 -3.51 16.32 -16.11
CA LEU A 194 -3.57 14.87 -16.27
C LEU A 194 -3.83 14.19 -14.93
N CYS A 195 -4.43 13.01 -14.96
CA CYS A 195 -4.56 12.12 -13.82
C CYS A 195 -3.71 10.85 -13.94
N ALA A 196 -3.19 10.55 -15.15
CA ALA A 196 -2.24 9.47 -15.36
C ALA A 196 -1.41 9.70 -16.64
N PHE A 197 -0.28 8.98 -16.73
CA PHE A 197 0.61 8.93 -17.88
C PHE A 197 1.10 7.50 -18.11
N ILE A 198 1.10 7.04 -19.34
CA ILE A 198 1.65 5.75 -19.76
C ILE A 198 2.64 5.97 -20.88
N ALA A 199 3.93 5.74 -20.65
CA ALA A 199 4.96 5.94 -21.67
C ALA A 199 4.83 4.93 -22.81
N ASP A 200 5.12 5.39 -24.03
CA ASP A 200 5.29 4.51 -25.18
C ASP A 200 6.45 3.53 -24.92
N GLY A 201 6.26 2.29 -25.30
CA GLY A 201 7.21 1.21 -25.05
C GLY A 201 7.05 0.47 -23.71
N SER A 202 6.14 0.91 -22.84
CA SER A 202 5.85 0.21 -21.57
C SER A 202 5.32 -1.21 -21.81
N ILE A 203 5.71 -2.15 -20.93
CA ILE A 203 5.24 -3.54 -20.93
C ILE A 203 4.20 -3.69 -19.82
N LEU A 204 2.93 -3.61 -20.17
CA LEU A 204 1.85 -3.59 -19.20
C LEU A 204 1.50 -4.98 -18.63
N PRO A 205 1.44 -6.07 -19.45
CA PRO A 205 1.05 -7.38 -18.94
C PRO A 205 2.15 -8.05 -18.13
N ARG A 206 1.73 -8.85 -17.15
CA ARG A 206 2.60 -9.72 -16.35
C ARG A 206 2.68 -11.11 -16.99
N GLU A 207 3.74 -11.83 -16.65
CA GLU A 207 4.03 -13.19 -17.20
C GLU A 207 2.89 -14.18 -16.91
N SER A 208 2.26 -14.07 -15.73
CA SER A 208 1.10 -14.87 -15.32
C SER A 208 0.34 -14.17 -14.19
N GLY A 209 -0.83 -14.71 -13.82
CA GLY A 209 -1.63 -14.17 -12.69
C GLY A 209 -0.96 -14.26 -11.32
N ILE A 210 0.10 -15.05 -11.17
CA ILE A 210 0.87 -15.21 -9.93
C ILE A 210 2.29 -14.62 -10.02
N SER A 211 2.73 -14.22 -11.22
CA SER A 211 4.06 -13.64 -11.45
C SER A 211 3.93 -12.13 -11.64
N GLN A 212 4.74 -11.38 -10.91
CA GLN A 212 4.85 -9.93 -11.08
C GLN A 212 5.81 -9.53 -12.21
N LYS A 213 6.55 -10.47 -12.80
CA LYS A 213 7.51 -10.19 -13.86
C LYS A 213 6.82 -9.70 -15.13
N PRO A 214 7.43 -8.77 -15.89
CA PRO A 214 6.90 -8.35 -17.18
C PRO A 214 6.87 -9.51 -18.17
N MET A 215 5.81 -9.58 -18.98
CA MET A 215 5.67 -10.61 -20.04
C MET A 215 6.67 -10.33 -21.17
N LYS A 216 7.54 -11.28 -21.46
CA LYS A 216 8.62 -11.12 -22.45
C LYS A 216 8.13 -10.92 -23.89
N SER A 217 7.00 -11.56 -24.25
CA SER A 217 6.41 -11.51 -25.60
C SER A 217 5.22 -10.55 -25.70
N ALA A 218 5.14 -9.56 -24.80
CA ALA A 218 4.03 -8.60 -24.79
C ALA A 218 4.13 -7.62 -25.95
N VAL A 219 2.97 -7.16 -26.42
CA VAL A 219 2.87 -5.97 -27.24
C VAL A 219 3.22 -4.76 -26.37
N ALA A 220 4.24 -4.00 -26.79
CA ALA A 220 4.62 -2.78 -26.11
C ALA A 220 3.53 -1.72 -26.27
N PHE A 221 3.26 -0.97 -25.21
CA PHE A 221 2.26 0.08 -25.23
C PHE A 221 2.61 1.16 -26.25
N THR A 222 1.60 1.63 -26.99
CA THR A 222 1.72 2.73 -27.95
C THR A 222 0.53 3.66 -27.77
N SER A 223 0.79 4.95 -27.55
CA SER A 223 -0.25 5.97 -27.35
C SER A 223 -0.95 6.34 -28.65
N PRO A 224 -2.29 6.55 -28.64
CA PRO A 224 -2.99 7.20 -29.73
C PRO A 224 -2.41 8.59 -30.00
N ALA A 225 -2.31 8.99 -31.25
CA ALA A 225 -1.70 10.28 -31.62
C ALA A 225 -2.41 11.49 -30.98
N SER A 226 -3.72 11.43 -30.84
CA SER A 226 -4.57 12.48 -30.22
C SER A 226 -4.36 12.65 -28.72
N LEU A 227 -3.93 11.57 -28.01
CA LEU A 227 -3.72 11.56 -26.57
C LEU A 227 -2.23 11.58 -26.20
N ARG A 228 -1.35 11.65 -27.22
CA ARG A 228 0.09 11.64 -27.00
C ARG A 228 0.56 12.97 -26.43
N VAL A 229 1.25 12.89 -25.31
CA VAL A 229 1.95 14.01 -24.66
C VAL A 229 3.43 13.71 -24.58
N SER A 230 4.25 14.76 -24.48
CA SER A 230 5.70 14.62 -24.25
C SER A 230 6.05 15.30 -22.93
N LEU A 231 6.81 14.60 -22.11
CA LEU A 231 7.30 15.06 -20.81
C LEU A 231 8.80 15.21 -20.86
N ASP A 232 9.33 16.29 -20.29
CA ASP A 232 10.77 16.50 -20.15
C ASP A 232 11.19 16.06 -18.76
N LEU A 233 12.03 15.02 -18.70
CA LEU A 233 12.50 14.41 -17.46
C LEU A 233 13.94 14.79 -17.17
N PRO A 234 14.33 14.90 -15.90
CA PRO A 234 15.68 15.35 -15.53
C PRO A 234 16.80 14.41 -16.02
N HIS A 235 16.53 13.12 -16.15
CA HIS A 235 17.57 12.15 -16.52
C HIS A 235 17.29 11.38 -17.81
N ALA A 236 16.06 10.92 -18.03
CA ALA A 236 15.69 10.23 -19.27
C ALA A 236 15.51 11.20 -20.45
N GLY A 237 15.53 12.51 -20.21
CA GLY A 237 15.25 13.51 -21.24
C GLY A 237 13.78 13.50 -21.67
N LYS A 238 13.53 13.68 -22.97
CA LYS A 238 12.16 13.76 -23.48
C LYS A 238 11.59 12.38 -23.72
N ILE A 239 10.48 12.05 -23.03
CA ILE A 239 9.70 10.84 -23.27
C ILE A 239 8.33 11.18 -23.79
N SER A 240 7.73 10.29 -24.58
CA SER A 240 6.36 10.41 -25.07
C SER A 240 5.49 9.26 -24.57
N GLY A 241 4.20 9.52 -24.49
CA GLY A 241 3.24 8.54 -24.02
C GLY A 241 1.82 9.08 -24.01
N MET A 242 0.87 8.26 -23.60
CA MET A 242 -0.52 8.66 -23.46
C MET A 242 -0.72 9.42 -22.14
N GLY A 243 -1.18 10.66 -22.25
CA GLY A 243 -1.72 11.43 -21.13
C GLY A 243 -3.19 11.12 -20.94
N VAL A 244 -3.60 10.74 -19.75
CA VAL A 244 -5.01 10.60 -19.38
C VAL A 244 -5.44 11.89 -18.70
N SER A 245 -6.34 12.63 -19.36
CA SER A 245 -6.81 13.92 -18.85
C SER A 245 -7.70 13.76 -17.62
N LYS A 246 -7.75 14.79 -16.77
CA LYS A 246 -8.77 14.86 -15.71
C LYS A 246 -10.16 14.88 -16.35
N GLY A 247 -11.15 14.35 -15.64
CA GLY A 247 -12.50 14.14 -16.11
C GLY A 247 -12.88 12.67 -16.10
N ILE A 248 -13.68 12.24 -17.06
CA ILE A 248 -14.19 10.87 -17.15
C ILE A 248 -13.58 10.20 -18.39
N THR A 249 -12.69 9.25 -18.19
CA THR A 249 -12.11 8.42 -19.25
C THR A 249 -12.74 7.05 -19.24
N LEU A 250 -13.25 6.63 -20.38
CA LEU A 250 -13.86 5.32 -20.60
C LEU A 250 -12.90 4.45 -21.43
N ILE A 251 -12.60 3.25 -20.94
CA ILE A 251 -11.81 2.23 -21.64
C ILE A 251 -12.75 1.11 -22.06
N VAL A 252 -12.90 0.89 -23.36
CA VAL A 252 -13.80 -0.12 -23.94
C VAL A 252 -13.05 -1.11 -24.82
N GLY A 253 -13.73 -2.15 -25.28
CA GLY A 253 -13.17 -3.16 -26.19
C GLY A 253 -13.69 -4.56 -25.88
N GLY A 254 -13.43 -5.49 -26.75
CA GLY A 254 -13.82 -6.89 -26.58
C GLY A 254 -13.17 -7.59 -25.38
N GLY A 255 -13.66 -8.76 -25.04
CA GLY A 255 -13.00 -9.62 -24.06
C GLY A 255 -11.56 -9.94 -24.48
N TYR A 256 -10.63 -10.03 -23.50
CA TYR A 256 -9.22 -10.37 -23.72
C TYR A 256 -8.38 -9.37 -24.55
N HIS A 257 -8.88 -8.18 -24.87
CA HIS A 257 -8.13 -7.16 -25.60
C HIS A 257 -7.21 -6.31 -24.71
N GLY A 258 -7.11 -6.56 -23.40
CA GLY A 258 -6.15 -5.92 -22.51
C GLY A 258 -6.70 -4.78 -21.65
N LYS A 259 -8.03 -4.56 -21.60
CA LYS A 259 -8.67 -3.50 -20.79
C LYS A 259 -8.26 -3.55 -19.32
N SER A 260 -8.49 -4.69 -18.67
CA SER A 260 -8.15 -4.87 -17.24
C SER A 260 -6.63 -4.83 -17.01
N THR A 261 -5.81 -5.23 -18.01
CA THR A 261 -4.35 -5.07 -17.92
C THR A 261 -3.94 -3.60 -17.89
N LEU A 262 -4.55 -2.76 -18.72
CA LEU A 262 -4.32 -1.31 -18.72
C LEU A 262 -4.77 -0.71 -17.38
N LEU A 263 -5.98 -1.05 -16.90
CA LEU A 263 -6.48 -0.56 -15.62
C LEU A 263 -5.56 -0.98 -14.46
N ASN A 264 -5.12 -2.25 -14.41
CA ASN A 264 -4.22 -2.75 -13.36
C ASN A 264 -2.85 -2.08 -13.40
N SER A 265 -2.37 -1.68 -14.58
CA SER A 265 -1.13 -0.91 -14.66
C SER A 265 -1.29 0.50 -14.09
N LEU A 266 -2.42 1.14 -14.33
CA LEU A 266 -2.77 2.44 -13.74
C LEU A 266 -3.03 2.34 -12.24
N GLU A 267 -3.64 1.26 -11.78
CA GLU A 267 -3.89 0.99 -10.36
C GLU A 267 -2.60 0.97 -9.54
N LEU A 268 -1.53 0.36 -10.05
CA LEU A 268 -0.23 0.29 -9.40
C LEU A 268 0.69 1.47 -9.76
N GLY A 269 0.36 2.26 -10.77
CA GLY A 269 1.08 3.48 -11.16
C GLY A 269 1.12 4.58 -10.09
N ILE A 270 0.39 4.40 -8.99
CA ILE A 270 0.47 5.22 -7.78
C ILE A 270 1.82 5.07 -7.05
N TYR A 271 2.52 3.96 -7.26
CA TYR A 271 3.82 3.69 -6.68
C TYR A 271 4.96 3.94 -7.69
N ASN A 272 6.16 4.11 -7.18
CA ASN A 272 7.36 4.05 -8.00
C ASN A 272 7.75 2.59 -8.24
N HIS A 273 8.23 2.29 -9.45
CA HIS A 273 8.63 0.96 -9.88
C HIS A 273 10.14 0.89 -10.12
N ILE A 274 10.72 -0.29 -9.91
CA ILE A 274 12.14 -0.54 -10.12
C ILE A 274 12.50 -0.56 -11.62
N PRO A 275 13.78 -0.33 -11.97
CA PRO A 275 14.25 -0.52 -13.35
C PRO A 275 14.03 -1.96 -13.84
N GLY A 276 13.51 -2.11 -15.06
CA GLY A 276 13.24 -3.42 -15.68
C GLY A 276 11.88 -4.01 -15.34
N ASP A 277 11.02 -3.27 -14.65
CA ASP A 277 9.64 -3.68 -14.37
C ASP A 277 8.72 -3.64 -15.61
N GLY A 278 9.06 -2.81 -16.60
CA GLY A 278 8.22 -2.56 -17.78
C GLY A 278 7.11 -1.54 -17.57
N ARG A 279 6.79 -1.18 -16.33
CA ARG A 279 5.81 -0.15 -15.95
C ARG A 279 6.46 1.06 -15.28
N GLU A 280 7.77 1.24 -15.45
CA GLU A 280 8.56 2.28 -14.79
C GLU A 280 7.99 3.68 -15.00
N TYR A 281 7.47 3.93 -16.19
CA TYR A 281 6.88 5.21 -16.57
C TYR A 281 5.36 5.12 -16.77
N VAL A 282 4.69 4.22 -16.05
CA VAL A 282 3.24 4.23 -15.87
C VAL A 282 2.97 4.90 -14.53
N ILE A 283 2.53 6.14 -14.57
CA ILE A 283 2.37 6.97 -13.38
C ILE A 283 0.93 7.47 -13.28
N THR A 284 0.33 7.28 -12.13
CA THR A 284 -1.04 7.68 -11.82
C THR A 284 -1.06 8.65 -10.65
N ASP A 285 -2.08 9.49 -10.55
CA ASP A 285 -2.32 10.36 -9.39
C ASP A 285 -2.20 9.51 -8.11
N ASP A 286 -1.36 9.93 -7.19
CA ASP A 286 -1.02 9.20 -5.98
C ASP A 286 -2.17 9.05 -4.99
N THR A 287 -3.27 9.79 -5.19
CA THR A 287 -4.50 9.68 -4.40
C THR A 287 -5.53 8.73 -5.02
N ALA A 288 -5.21 8.11 -6.16
CA ALA A 288 -6.13 7.21 -6.85
C ALA A 288 -6.50 6.00 -5.99
N ILE A 289 -7.78 5.62 -6.03
CA ILE A 289 -8.27 4.38 -5.42
C ILE A 289 -9.05 3.56 -6.44
N LYS A 290 -8.96 2.25 -6.32
CA LYS A 290 -9.84 1.34 -7.04
C LYS A 290 -11.10 1.09 -6.24
N LEU A 291 -12.25 1.33 -6.87
CA LEU A 291 -13.58 1.09 -6.31
C LEU A 291 -14.16 -0.20 -6.88
N LEU A 292 -14.70 -1.02 -6.01
CA LEU A 292 -15.36 -2.27 -6.37
C LEU A 292 -16.51 -2.59 -5.41
N ALA A 293 -17.35 -3.55 -5.77
CA ALA A 293 -18.39 -4.06 -4.90
C ALA A 293 -17.81 -5.03 -3.88
N GLU A 294 -18.11 -4.82 -2.60
CA GLU A 294 -17.63 -5.63 -1.48
C GLU A 294 -18.81 -6.23 -0.72
N ASP A 295 -19.35 -7.36 -1.21
CA ASP A 295 -20.43 -8.04 -0.51
C ASP A 295 -20.01 -8.50 0.89
N GLY A 296 -20.88 -8.30 1.87
CA GLY A 296 -20.63 -8.66 3.27
C GLY A 296 -19.75 -7.66 4.05
N ARG A 297 -19.43 -6.51 3.46
CA ARG A 297 -18.63 -5.48 4.13
C ARG A 297 -19.37 -4.83 5.29
N PHE A 298 -18.65 -4.60 6.39
CA PHE A 298 -19.09 -3.72 7.47
C PHE A 298 -19.02 -2.25 7.06
N ILE A 299 -20.09 -1.49 7.36
CA ILE A 299 -20.17 -0.04 7.16
C ILE A 299 -20.71 0.59 8.44
N LYS A 300 -20.17 1.73 8.86
CA LYS A 300 -20.61 2.45 10.04
C LYS A 300 -20.70 3.96 9.78
N ASP A 301 -21.87 4.50 10.02
CA ASP A 301 -22.19 5.94 10.03
C ASP A 301 -21.79 6.69 8.73
N VAL A 302 -21.82 6.02 7.56
CA VAL A 302 -21.48 6.63 6.27
C VAL A 302 -22.71 7.27 5.65
N ASP A 303 -22.59 8.51 5.19
CA ASP A 303 -23.64 9.18 4.42
C ASP A 303 -23.62 8.69 2.96
N ILE A 304 -24.48 7.72 2.65
CA ILE A 304 -24.61 7.17 1.30
C ILE A 304 -25.72 7.82 0.48
N SER A 305 -26.34 8.90 0.99
CA SER A 305 -27.50 9.54 0.38
C SER A 305 -27.25 10.13 -1.00
N LEU A 306 -25.98 10.36 -1.37
CA LEU A 306 -25.58 10.74 -2.73
C LEU A 306 -26.06 9.70 -3.77
N PHE A 307 -26.06 8.42 -3.39
CA PHE A 307 -26.40 7.30 -4.28
C PHE A 307 -27.62 6.51 -3.84
N ILE A 308 -27.90 6.41 -2.55
CA ILE A 308 -28.95 5.54 -2.03
C ILE A 308 -29.87 6.33 -1.11
N ASN A 309 -31.16 6.34 -1.43
CA ASN A 309 -32.17 7.08 -0.70
C ASN A 309 -33.46 6.24 -0.53
N ASP A 310 -34.27 6.60 0.44
CA ASP A 310 -35.61 6.04 0.61
C ASP A 310 -35.66 4.51 0.65
N LEU A 311 -34.76 3.91 1.42
CA LEU A 311 -34.70 2.46 1.56
C LEU A 311 -36.02 1.90 2.07
N PRO A 312 -36.54 0.78 1.48
CA PRO A 312 -37.81 0.18 1.91
C PRO A 312 -37.86 -0.21 3.39
N ASN A 313 -36.70 -0.55 3.97
CA ASN A 313 -36.55 -0.88 5.40
C ASN A 313 -36.40 0.35 6.30
N LYS A 314 -36.52 1.56 5.75
CA LYS A 314 -36.46 2.85 6.48
C LYS A 314 -35.14 3.09 7.23
N LYS A 315 -34.05 2.39 6.86
CA LYS A 315 -32.72 2.72 7.40
C LYS A 315 -32.30 4.12 6.94
N ASP A 316 -31.70 4.87 7.86
CA ASP A 316 -31.15 6.19 7.55
C ASP A 316 -29.97 6.06 6.58
N THR A 317 -30.01 6.79 5.48
CA THR A 317 -28.95 6.81 4.45
C THR A 317 -27.94 7.94 4.64
N HIS A 318 -28.26 8.93 5.50
CA HIS A 318 -27.32 9.99 5.91
C HIS A 318 -26.36 9.54 7.01
N SER A 319 -26.72 8.49 7.76
CA SER A 319 -25.86 7.85 8.76
C SER A 319 -26.02 6.34 8.67
N PHE A 320 -25.61 5.80 7.54
CA PHE A 320 -25.87 4.40 7.22
C PHE A 320 -24.88 3.47 7.91
N SER A 321 -25.43 2.45 8.57
CA SER A 321 -24.65 1.40 9.24
C SER A 321 -25.22 0.02 8.93
N THR A 322 -24.34 -0.94 8.68
CA THR A 322 -24.69 -2.35 8.49
C THR A 322 -23.49 -3.26 8.78
N GLU A 323 -23.79 -4.45 9.31
CA GLU A 323 -22.78 -5.51 9.50
C GLU A 323 -22.50 -6.28 8.21
N ASP A 324 -23.40 -6.19 7.22
CA ASP A 324 -23.42 -7.01 6.02
C ASP A 324 -23.99 -6.17 4.86
N ALA A 325 -23.12 -5.48 4.14
CA ALA A 325 -23.52 -4.63 3.03
C ALA A 325 -23.65 -5.44 1.74
N SER A 326 -24.66 -5.10 0.92
CA SER A 326 -24.72 -5.55 -0.47
C SER A 326 -23.66 -4.86 -1.32
N GLY A 327 -23.36 -5.39 -2.51
CA GLY A 327 -22.37 -4.81 -3.42
C GLY A 327 -22.66 -3.34 -3.76
N SER A 328 -23.89 -2.97 -4.08
CA SER A 328 -24.26 -1.57 -4.36
C SER A 328 -24.09 -0.66 -3.15
N THR A 329 -24.44 -1.14 -1.96
CA THR A 329 -24.31 -0.36 -0.73
C THR A 329 -22.85 -0.17 -0.33
N SER A 330 -22.03 -1.22 -0.46
CA SER A 330 -20.60 -1.15 -0.18
C SER A 330 -19.86 -0.25 -1.17
N GLN A 331 -20.26 -0.29 -2.43
CA GLN A 331 -19.66 0.56 -3.46
C GLN A 331 -20.04 2.03 -3.28
N ALA A 332 -21.31 2.33 -2.93
CA ALA A 332 -21.74 3.68 -2.55
C ALA A 332 -20.92 4.21 -1.36
N ALA A 333 -20.77 3.40 -0.31
CA ALA A 333 -19.94 3.77 0.84
C ALA A 333 -18.46 3.95 0.44
N GLY A 334 -17.93 3.11 -0.44
CA GLY A 334 -16.55 3.22 -0.95
C GLY A 334 -16.27 4.53 -1.67
N VAL A 335 -17.23 5.07 -2.44
CA VAL A 335 -17.11 6.40 -3.06
C VAL A 335 -16.99 7.48 -1.98
N ILE A 336 -17.89 7.49 -0.98
CA ILE A 336 -17.88 8.51 0.08
C ILE A 336 -16.61 8.43 0.92
N GLU A 337 -16.20 7.23 1.30
CA GLU A 337 -14.97 7.01 2.07
C GLU A 337 -13.70 7.40 1.28
N GLY A 338 -13.71 7.18 -0.05
CA GLY A 338 -12.65 7.66 -0.93
C GLY A 338 -12.58 9.18 -0.98
N MET A 339 -13.73 9.86 -1.01
CA MET A 339 -13.81 11.32 -0.91
C MET A 339 -13.27 11.82 0.43
N GLU A 340 -13.66 11.19 1.54
CA GLU A 340 -13.16 11.49 2.89
C GLU A 340 -11.65 11.31 3.02
N ALA A 341 -11.08 10.33 2.29
CA ALA A 341 -9.66 10.08 2.21
C ALA A 341 -8.89 11.03 1.26
N GLY A 342 -9.59 11.98 0.63
CA GLY A 342 -8.99 12.96 -0.28
C GLY A 342 -8.60 12.39 -1.64
N SER A 343 -9.25 11.32 -2.10
CA SER A 343 -9.04 10.77 -3.45
C SER A 343 -9.52 11.73 -4.53
N ARG A 344 -8.71 11.92 -5.56
CA ARG A 344 -9.01 12.76 -6.74
C ARG A 344 -9.25 11.94 -8.01
N LEU A 345 -9.04 10.63 -7.93
CA LEU A 345 -9.21 9.71 -9.05
C LEU A 345 -9.81 8.40 -8.58
N PHE A 346 -10.91 7.99 -9.22
CA PHE A 346 -11.49 6.67 -9.05
C PHE A 346 -11.16 5.79 -10.25
N LEU A 347 -10.69 4.57 -9.97
CA LEU A 347 -10.48 3.51 -10.95
C LEU A 347 -11.59 2.48 -10.76
N ILE A 348 -12.35 2.21 -11.82
CA ILE A 348 -13.54 1.35 -11.74
C ILE A 348 -13.48 0.33 -12.88
N ASP A 349 -13.73 -0.93 -12.55
CA ASP A 349 -13.96 -2.00 -13.53
C ASP A 349 -15.43 -2.42 -13.44
N GLU A 350 -16.16 -2.38 -14.58
CA GLU A 350 -17.56 -2.81 -14.64
C GLU A 350 -17.73 -4.25 -14.11
N ASP A 351 -16.78 -5.14 -14.44
CA ASP A 351 -16.86 -6.56 -14.08
C ASP A 351 -16.77 -6.82 -12.57
N THR A 352 -16.15 -5.91 -11.81
CA THR A 352 -16.03 -6.00 -10.33
C THR A 352 -16.97 -5.07 -9.59
N SER A 353 -17.87 -4.43 -10.29
CA SER A 353 -18.83 -3.44 -9.77
C SER A 353 -20.25 -4.03 -9.67
N ALA A 354 -21.05 -3.47 -8.77
CA ALA A 354 -22.47 -3.80 -8.69
C ALA A 354 -23.21 -3.14 -9.87
N THR A 355 -23.80 -3.94 -10.76
CA THR A 355 -24.42 -3.47 -12.01
C THR A 355 -25.48 -2.39 -11.75
N ASN A 356 -26.36 -2.58 -10.76
CA ASN A 356 -27.42 -1.64 -10.41
C ASN A 356 -26.90 -0.34 -9.77
N PHE A 357 -25.70 -0.37 -9.19
CA PHE A 357 -25.01 0.85 -8.74
C PHE A 357 -24.39 1.61 -9.91
N MET A 358 -23.85 0.89 -10.89
CA MET A 358 -23.13 1.52 -12.00
C MET A 358 -24.04 2.15 -13.02
N VAL A 359 -25.06 1.42 -13.46
CA VAL A 359 -25.96 1.83 -14.55
C VAL A 359 -27.39 1.43 -14.24
N ARG A 360 -28.32 2.13 -14.86
CA ARG A 360 -29.71 1.74 -14.89
C ARG A 360 -30.15 1.59 -16.35
N ASP A 361 -30.63 0.40 -16.68
CA ASP A 361 -31.11 0.09 -18.02
C ASP A 361 -32.30 0.96 -18.41
N ALA A 362 -32.30 1.52 -19.62
CA ALA A 362 -33.32 2.45 -20.09
C ALA A 362 -34.73 1.80 -20.17
N PHE A 363 -34.82 0.49 -20.41
CA PHE A 363 -36.08 -0.23 -20.41
C PHE A 363 -36.58 -0.40 -18.98
N MET A 364 -35.71 -0.77 -18.06
CA MET A 364 -36.04 -0.88 -16.62
C MET A 364 -36.53 0.46 -16.06
N GLN A 365 -35.97 1.60 -16.49
CA GLN A 365 -36.45 2.93 -16.08
C GLN A 365 -37.89 3.21 -16.49
N ARG A 366 -38.35 2.63 -17.61
CA ARG A 366 -39.74 2.77 -18.06
C ARG A 366 -40.70 1.85 -17.32
N VAL A 367 -40.23 0.71 -16.82
CA VAL A 367 -41.04 -0.30 -16.13
C VAL A 367 -41.14 0.02 -14.64
N ILE A 368 -40.05 0.42 -14.02
CA ILE A 368 -39.98 0.78 -12.61
C ILE A 368 -39.74 2.28 -12.51
N SER A 369 -40.71 3.00 -11.96
CA SER A 369 -40.61 4.46 -11.78
C SER A 369 -39.46 4.82 -10.81
N SER A 370 -38.83 5.98 -11.02
CA SER A 370 -37.71 6.49 -10.24
C SER A 370 -38.02 6.68 -8.75
N ASP A 371 -39.26 6.92 -8.40
CA ASP A 371 -39.74 7.05 -7.00
C ASP A 371 -39.71 5.72 -6.21
N LYS A 372 -39.67 4.60 -6.91
CA LYS A 372 -39.56 3.25 -6.31
C LYS A 372 -38.13 2.68 -6.33
N GLU A 373 -37.19 3.37 -6.94
CA GLU A 373 -35.80 2.93 -7.05
C GLU A 373 -34.94 3.72 -6.05
N PRO A 374 -34.44 3.08 -5.02
CA PRO A 374 -33.62 3.76 -4.01
C PRO A 374 -32.23 4.14 -4.51
N ILE A 375 -31.74 3.52 -5.61
CA ILE A 375 -30.37 3.71 -6.10
C ILE A 375 -30.33 4.72 -7.26
N THR A 376 -29.55 5.80 -7.07
CA THR A 376 -29.12 6.67 -8.14
C THR A 376 -27.83 6.11 -8.72
N PRO A 377 -27.77 5.72 -10.00
CA PRO A 377 -26.59 5.07 -10.56
C PRO A 377 -25.37 5.99 -10.62
N PHE A 378 -24.18 5.39 -10.63
CA PHE A 378 -22.92 6.12 -10.73
C PHE A 378 -22.86 6.99 -12.01
N THR A 379 -23.40 6.47 -13.12
CA THR A 379 -23.50 7.25 -14.39
C THR A 379 -24.20 8.58 -14.24
N ALA A 380 -25.20 8.68 -13.40
CA ALA A 380 -25.92 9.94 -13.12
C ALA A 380 -25.11 10.91 -12.24
N ARG A 381 -24.12 10.41 -11.48
CA ARG A 381 -23.32 11.19 -10.52
C ARG A 381 -21.91 11.49 -10.96
N ALA A 382 -21.37 10.72 -11.89
CA ALA A 382 -19.94 10.82 -12.26
C ALA A 382 -19.53 12.22 -12.74
N ARG A 383 -20.39 12.87 -13.56
CA ARG A 383 -20.13 14.24 -14.03
C ARG A 383 -20.17 15.25 -12.90
N GLU A 384 -21.14 15.13 -12.01
CA GLU A 384 -21.29 16.02 -10.86
C GLU A 384 -20.17 15.85 -9.85
N LEU A 385 -19.65 14.62 -9.66
CA LEU A 385 -18.46 14.35 -8.82
C LEU A 385 -17.21 15.03 -9.38
N TYR A 386 -17.05 15.04 -10.70
CA TYR A 386 -15.94 15.76 -11.31
C TYR A 386 -16.09 17.29 -11.19
N GLU A 387 -17.25 17.84 -11.54
CA GLU A 387 -17.48 19.28 -11.56
C GLU A 387 -17.52 19.91 -10.17
N ASN A 388 -18.10 19.23 -9.17
CA ASN A 388 -18.31 19.78 -7.83
C ASN A 388 -17.27 19.33 -6.80
N ALA A 389 -16.62 18.15 -7.01
CA ALA A 389 -15.62 17.63 -6.08
C ALA A 389 -14.23 17.47 -6.72
N GLY A 390 -14.07 17.73 -8.02
CA GLY A 390 -12.79 17.59 -8.71
C GLY A 390 -12.29 16.15 -8.86
N ILE A 391 -13.20 15.18 -8.74
CA ILE A 391 -12.85 13.76 -8.76
C ILE A 391 -12.96 13.20 -10.17
N SER A 392 -11.84 12.82 -10.75
CA SER A 392 -11.78 12.16 -12.05
C SER A 392 -12.13 10.67 -11.93
N THR A 393 -12.55 10.07 -13.04
CA THR A 393 -12.86 8.64 -13.11
C THR A 393 -12.24 8.00 -14.34
N ILE A 394 -11.54 6.89 -14.18
CA ILE A 394 -11.15 5.98 -15.26
C ILE A 394 -12.00 4.73 -15.11
N LEU A 395 -12.85 4.47 -16.08
CA LEU A 395 -13.82 3.38 -16.07
C LEU A 395 -13.50 2.39 -17.19
N VAL A 396 -13.37 1.11 -16.85
CA VAL A 396 -13.36 0.01 -17.83
C VAL A 396 -14.77 -0.50 -17.99
N ALA A 397 -15.28 -0.54 -19.22
CA ALA A 397 -16.58 -1.09 -19.54
C ALA A 397 -16.50 -2.06 -20.72
N GLY A 398 -17.32 -3.11 -20.64
CA GLY A 398 -17.40 -4.14 -21.66
C GLY A 398 -18.81 -4.42 -22.17
N SER A 399 -19.85 -4.04 -21.41
CA SER A 399 -21.22 -4.49 -21.68
C SER A 399 -22.24 -3.37 -21.82
N SER A 400 -22.06 -2.21 -21.18
CA SER A 400 -23.07 -1.15 -21.18
C SER A 400 -22.70 0.07 -22.02
N GLY A 401 -23.59 0.46 -22.93
CA GLY A 401 -23.48 1.70 -23.71
C GLY A 401 -23.78 2.99 -22.92
N ALA A 402 -24.36 2.89 -21.74
CA ALA A 402 -24.73 4.06 -20.93
C ALA A 402 -23.53 4.93 -20.52
N PHE A 403 -22.34 4.32 -20.41
CA PHE A 403 -21.11 5.02 -20.02
C PHE A 403 -20.59 5.99 -21.09
N PHE A 404 -20.94 5.78 -22.37
CA PHE A 404 -20.48 6.66 -23.45
C PHE A 404 -20.99 8.09 -23.28
N HIS A 405 -22.18 8.26 -22.74
CA HIS A 405 -22.80 9.60 -22.57
C HIS A 405 -22.08 10.49 -21.56
N ILE A 406 -21.41 9.89 -20.57
CA ILE A 406 -20.74 10.64 -19.51
C ILE A 406 -19.26 10.88 -19.78
N ALA A 407 -18.67 10.16 -20.75
CA ALA A 407 -17.22 10.14 -20.97
C ALA A 407 -16.73 11.39 -21.72
N ASP A 408 -15.61 11.95 -21.24
CA ASP A 408 -14.87 13.01 -21.94
C ASP A 408 -13.93 12.42 -22.99
N THR A 409 -13.27 11.31 -22.63
CA THR A 409 -12.32 10.58 -23.47
C THR A 409 -12.74 9.11 -23.54
N ILE A 410 -12.69 8.53 -24.73
CA ILE A 410 -13.08 7.13 -24.96
C ILE A 410 -11.94 6.42 -25.69
N ILE A 411 -11.35 5.44 -25.01
CA ILE A 411 -10.21 4.64 -25.49
C ILE A 411 -10.69 3.23 -25.78
N GLN A 412 -10.57 2.80 -27.03
CA GLN A 412 -10.81 1.41 -27.40
C GLN A 412 -9.52 0.60 -27.28
N MET A 413 -9.61 -0.55 -26.63
CA MET A 413 -8.58 -1.59 -26.65
C MET A 413 -8.88 -2.56 -27.79
N ASP A 414 -7.98 -2.65 -28.77
CA ASP A 414 -8.08 -3.59 -29.88
C ASP A 414 -6.76 -4.35 -30.04
N ASN A 415 -6.79 -5.67 -29.78
CA ASN A 415 -5.60 -6.54 -29.85
C ASN A 415 -4.39 -5.95 -29.11
N TYR A 416 -4.61 -5.45 -27.88
CA TYR A 416 -3.62 -4.81 -26.98
C TYR A 416 -3.13 -3.42 -27.44
N HIS A 417 -3.67 -2.87 -28.51
CA HIS A 417 -3.43 -1.49 -28.96
C HIS A 417 -4.53 -0.55 -28.47
N THR A 418 -4.14 0.68 -28.16
CA THR A 418 -5.07 1.73 -27.76
C THR A 418 -5.45 2.60 -28.96
N VAL A 419 -6.73 2.84 -29.13
CA VAL A 419 -7.29 3.73 -30.16
C VAL A 419 -8.19 4.75 -29.49
N ASP A 420 -8.00 6.03 -29.78
CA ASP A 420 -8.94 7.07 -29.38
C ASP A 420 -10.13 7.08 -30.33
N ILE A 421 -11.30 6.73 -29.81
CA ILE A 421 -12.56 6.71 -30.57
C ILE A 421 -13.53 7.81 -30.12
N THR A 422 -13.04 8.77 -29.34
CA THR A 422 -13.88 9.82 -28.73
C THR A 422 -14.75 10.55 -29.73
N SER A 423 -14.17 11.07 -30.80
CA SER A 423 -14.92 11.81 -31.82
C SER A 423 -15.96 10.92 -32.51
N HIS A 424 -15.56 9.72 -32.92
CA HIS A 424 -16.46 8.77 -33.56
C HIS A 424 -17.68 8.44 -32.69
N VAL A 425 -17.47 8.17 -31.42
CA VAL A 425 -18.58 7.88 -30.50
C VAL A 425 -19.46 9.11 -30.26
N LYS A 426 -18.87 10.30 -30.12
CA LYS A 426 -19.65 11.54 -29.95
C LYS A 426 -20.55 11.82 -31.16
N ASP A 427 -20.08 11.54 -32.35
CA ASP A 427 -20.91 11.66 -33.56
C ASP A 427 -22.09 10.67 -33.53
N LEU A 428 -21.85 9.41 -33.16
CA LEU A 428 -22.90 8.41 -33.01
C LEU A 428 -23.93 8.77 -31.92
N LEU A 429 -23.49 9.35 -30.81
CA LEU A 429 -24.37 9.75 -29.71
C LEU A 429 -25.38 10.84 -30.09
N CYS A 430 -25.12 11.61 -31.16
CA CYS A 430 -26.12 12.53 -31.69
C CYS A 430 -27.40 11.83 -32.17
N GLU A 431 -27.30 10.57 -32.57
CA GLU A 431 -28.44 9.74 -33.02
C GLU A 431 -29.11 9.01 -31.82
N TYR A 432 -28.45 8.95 -30.69
CA TYR A 432 -28.91 8.24 -29.49
C TYR A 432 -28.98 9.22 -28.30
N PRO A 433 -30.06 10.03 -28.20
CA PRO A 433 -30.17 11.02 -27.13
C PRO A 433 -30.17 10.38 -25.74
N VAL A 434 -29.57 11.07 -24.77
CA VAL A 434 -29.53 10.67 -23.37
C VAL A 434 -30.97 10.52 -22.88
N PRO A 435 -31.34 9.40 -22.24
CA PRO A 435 -32.58 9.29 -21.50
C PRO A 435 -32.63 10.40 -20.44
N ALA A 436 -33.75 11.08 -20.32
CA ALA A 436 -33.94 12.08 -19.27
C ALA A 436 -33.80 11.40 -17.91
N ASP A 437 -32.73 11.71 -17.19
CA ASP A 437 -32.50 11.17 -15.84
C ASP A 437 -33.21 12.07 -14.82
N SER A 438 -34.03 11.46 -13.95
CA SER A 438 -34.71 12.12 -12.85
C SER A 438 -33.93 11.98 -11.54
N ALA A 439 -32.60 12.03 -11.60
CA ALA A 439 -31.77 11.97 -10.41
C ALA A 439 -32.14 13.08 -9.40
N LYS A 440 -32.11 12.75 -8.12
CA LYS A 440 -32.28 13.75 -7.03
C LYS A 440 -31.18 14.82 -7.14
N PRO A 441 -31.43 16.04 -6.65
CA PRO A 441 -30.41 17.11 -6.66
C PRO A 441 -29.11 16.62 -6.06
N PHE A 442 -27.98 16.97 -6.69
CA PHE A 442 -26.65 16.66 -6.19
C PHE A 442 -26.36 17.48 -4.93
N ALA A 443 -25.98 16.80 -3.85
CA ALA A 443 -25.48 17.44 -2.65
C ALA A 443 -24.31 16.63 -2.13
N LEU A 444 -23.15 17.25 -2.01
CA LEU A 444 -22.01 16.59 -1.40
C LEU A 444 -22.34 16.25 0.06
N PRO A 445 -22.09 15.03 0.51
CA PRO A 445 -22.26 14.64 1.89
C PRO A 445 -21.48 15.58 2.81
N ALA A 446 -22.13 16.08 3.85
CA ALA A 446 -21.48 16.87 4.89
C ALA A 446 -20.67 15.93 5.79
N SER A 447 -19.61 15.31 5.21
CA SER A 447 -18.85 14.29 5.90
C SER A 447 -18.14 14.85 7.14
N LYS A 448 -18.73 14.53 8.31
CA LYS A 448 -18.13 14.75 9.62
C LYS A 448 -18.29 13.50 10.47
N ARG A 449 -18.12 12.34 9.86
CA ARG A 449 -18.21 11.07 10.53
C ARG A 449 -17.17 10.96 11.64
N ILE A 450 -17.65 10.97 12.88
CA ILE A 450 -16.80 10.91 14.08
C ILE A 450 -16.60 9.45 14.46
N MET A 451 -15.33 9.05 14.66
CA MET A 451 -15.03 7.73 15.17
C MET A 451 -15.22 7.65 16.69
N THR A 452 -15.98 6.67 17.13
CA THR A 452 -16.27 6.44 18.55
C THR A 452 -15.74 5.08 18.98
N LYS A 453 -15.17 4.99 20.19
CA LYS A 453 -14.84 3.67 20.78
C LYS A 453 -16.13 2.94 21.13
N ASP A 454 -16.23 1.68 20.72
CA ASP A 454 -17.33 0.81 21.17
C ASP A 454 -17.25 0.63 22.69
N PRO A 455 -18.29 1.04 23.46
CA PRO A 455 -18.29 0.89 24.93
C PRO A 455 -18.24 -0.57 25.40
N GLN A 456 -18.59 -1.54 24.54
CA GLN A 456 -18.58 -2.97 24.86
C GLN A 456 -17.20 -3.65 24.61
N GLY A 457 -16.19 -2.90 24.12
CA GLY A 457 -14.95 -3.43 23.59
C GLY A 457 -13.94 -3.97 24.59
N THR A 458 -14.04 -3.72 25.89
CA THR A 458 -13.18 -4.31 26.91
C THR A 458 -13.94 -5.41 27.66
N PRO A 459 -13.64 -6.72 27.44
CA PRO A 459 -14.23 -7.76 28.27
C PRO A 459 -13.72 -7.56 29.71
N LYS A 460 -14.61 -7.14 30.59
CA LYS A 460 -14.34 -7.13 32.02
C LYS A 460 -14.01 -8.55 32.45
N ARG A 461 -12.74 -8.87 32.64
CA ARG A 461 -12.35 -10.15 33.22
C ARG A 461 -12.74 -10.12 34.70
N ARG A 462 -13.77 -10.89 35.08
CA ARG A 462 -14.01 -11.22 36.46
C ARG A 462 -12.90 -12.19 36.91
N ASP A 463 -12.17 -11.81 37.93
CA ASP A 463 -11.30 -12.74 38.63
C ASP A 463 -12.16 -13.82 39.31
N TYR A 464 -12.05 -15.05 38.85
CA TYR A 464 -12.87 -16.17 39.35
C TYR A 464 -12.64 -16.46 40.84
N ARG A 465 -11.58 -15.94 41.45
CA ARG A 465 -11.26 -16.14 42.88
C ARG A 465 -11.78 -15.00 43.77
N THR A 466 -11.76 -13.79 43.30
CA THR A 466 -12.07 -12.60 44.13
C THR A 466 -13.38 -11.93 43.74
N GLY A 467 -14.01 -12.32 42.64
CA GLY A 467 -15.20 -11.65 42.11
C GLY A 467 -14.95 -10.20 41.65
N ALA A 468 -13.75 -9.68 41.81
CA ALA A 468 -13.39 -8.32 41.45
C ALA A 468 -13.30 -8.17 39.94
N VAL A 469 -13.95 -7.14 39.43
CA VAL A 469 -13.82 -6.71 38.03
C VAL A 469 -12.48 -5.98 37.91
N LYS A 470 -11.45 -6.63 37.38
CA LYS A 470 -10.24 -5.94 36.98
C LYS A 470 -10.53 -5.17 35.70
N ASN A 471 -10.60 -3.86 35.80
CA ASN A 471 -10.46 -2.99 34.66
C ASN A 471 -8.99 -3.10 34.21
N ASN A 472 -8.72 -3.91 33.20
CA ASN A 472 -7.40 -3.96 32.57
C ASN A 472 -7.30 -2.78 31.59
N ASP A 473 -7.32 -1.56 32.08
CA ASP A 473 -7.02 -0.36 31.27
C ASP A 473 -5.55 -0.31 30.78
N ASN A 474 -4.72 -1.29 31.20
CA ASN A 474 -3.30 -1.42 30.86
C ASN A 474 -2.96 -2.60 29.94
N ASP A 475 -3.91 -3.41 29.45
CA ASP A 475 -3.59 -4.44 28.44
C ASP A 475 -3.59 -3.80 27.05
N SER A 476 -2.40 -3.38 26.59
CA SER A 476 -2.19 -2.89 25.22
C SER A 476 -2.77 -3.90 24.22
N LEU A 477 -3.52 -3.41 23.23
CA LEU A 477 -4.14 -4.24 22.20
C LEU A 477 -3.07 -5.06 21.47
N LYS A 478 -3.27 -6.37 21.41
CA LYS A 478 -2.38 -7.24 20.63
C LYS A 478 -2.77 -7.21 19.17
N VAL A 479 -1.78 -7.04 18.31
CA VAL A 479 -1.95 -7.14 16.85
C VAL A 479 -1.19 -8.34 16.33
N LYS A 480 -1.73 -8.99 15.29
CA LYS A 480 -1.11 -10.13 14.62
C LYS A 480 -1.48 -10.10 13.13
N VAL A 481 -0.50 -9.91 12.27
CA VAL A 481 -0.68 -10.06 10.82
C VAL A 481 -0.96 -11.52 10.50
N LEU A 482 -1.97 -11.78 9.67
CA LEU A 482 -2.40 -13.11 9.25
C LEU A 482 -1.93 -13.40 7.82
N THR A 483 -2.28 -12.49 6.89
CA THR A 483 -1.95 -12.58 5.47
C THR A 483 -1.46 -11.20 4.98
N ARG A 484 -1.15 -11.09 3.69
CA ARG A 484 -0.79 -9.81 3.07
C ARG A 484 -1.90 -8.75 3.21
N ASP A 485 -3.15 -9.17 3.33
CA ASP A 485 -4.35 -8.34 3.27
C ASP A 485 -5.28 -8.53 4.48
N SER A 486 -4.78 -9.10 5.57
CA SER A 486 -5.57 -9.23 6.80
C SER A 486 -4.73 -9.32 8.06
N PHE A 487 -5.27 -8.80 9.16
CA PHE A 487 -4.64 -8.89 10.47
C PHE A 487 -5.69 -8.96 11.59
N MET A 488 -5.25 -9.39 12.77
CA MET A 488 -6.07 -9.34 13.99
C MET A 488 -5.63 -8.18 14.88
N ILE A 489 -6.62 -7.50 15.46
CA ILE A 489 -6.45 -6.55 16.56
C ILE A 489 -7.35 -6.99 17.73
N GLY A 490 -6.75 -7.36 18.84
CA GLY A 490 -7.47 -8.05 19.93
C GLY A 490 -8.09 -9.36 19.45
N LYS A 491 -9.42 -9.43 19.39
CA LYS A 491 -10.18 -10.61 18.91
C LYS A 491 -10.85 -10.38 17.53
N GLN A 492 -10.64 -9.22 16.94
CA GLN A 492 -11.25 -8.85 15.69
C GLN A 492 -10.29 -9.02 14.53
N THR A 493 -10.77 -9.58 13.42
CA THR A 493 -10.05 -9.59 12.14
C THR A 493 -10.43 -8.34 11.35
N VAL A 494 -9.44 -7.62 10.87
CA VAL A 494 -9.57 -6.56 9.87
C VAL A 494 -9.21 -7.18 8.53
N ASP A 495 -10.17 -7.17 7.61
CA ASP A 495 -10.07 -7.74 6.28
C ASP A 495 -9.88 -6.62 5.26
N LEU A 496 -8.76 -6.64 4.56
CA LEU A 496 -8.35 -5.64 3.58
C LEU A 496 -8.23 -6.24 2.16
N ARG A 497 -8.79 -7.45 1.92
CA ARG A 497 -8.65 -8.16 0.62
C ARG A 497 -9.14 -7.36 -0.57
N TYR A 498 -10.07 -6.45 -0.36
CA TYR A 498 -10.62 -5.56 -1.38
C TYR A 498 -9.89 -4.21 -1.48
N VAL A 499 -8.82 -4.00 -0.71
CA VAL A 499 -7.90 -2.89 -0.88
C VAL A 499 -6.76 -3.37 -1.79
N GLU A 500 -7.07 -3.52 -3.10
CA GLU A 500 -6.21 -4.20 -4.07
C GLU A 500 -4.86 -3.52 -4.30
N GLN A 501 -4.75 -2.25 -3.93
CA GLN A 501 -3.51 -1.47 -3.98
C GLN A 501 -2.51 -1.78 -2.85
N LEU A 502 -2.85 -2.68 -1.93
CA LEU A 502 -1.89 -3.26 -0.98
C LEU A 502 -1.05 -4.34 -1.69
N THR A 503 0.16 -4.00 -2.06
CA THR A 503 1.07 -4.90 -2.80
C THR A 503 2.03 -5.65 -1.89
N ASP A 504 2.26 -5.15 -0.68
CA ASP A 504 3.28 -5.65 0.25
C ASP A 504 2.70 -5.94 1.65
N SER A 505 3.13 -7.07 2.24
CA SER A 505 2.73 -7.45 3.61
C SER A 505 3.18 -6.45 4.67
N GLU A 506 4.22 -5.68 4.41
CA GLU A 506 4.71 -4.64 5.33
C GLU A 506 3.76 -3.45 5.40
N GLN A 507 3.00 -3.16 4.34
CA GLN A 507 1.92 -2.17 4.40
C GLN A 507 0.85 -2.63 5.41
N THR A 508 0.46 -3.91 5.36
CA THR A 508 -0.53 -4.48 6.28
C THR A 508 -0.01 -4.53 7.72
N ALA A 509 1.27 -4.83 7.91
CA ALA A 509 1.91 -4.77 9.22
C ALA A 509 1.87 -3.35 9.81
N SER A 510 2.14 -2.36 8.99
CA SER A 510 2.05 -0.95 9.38
C SER A 510 0.62 -0.53 9.68
N LEU A 511 -0.35 -0.90 8.83
CA LEU A 511 -1.78 -0.62 9.08
C LEU A 511 -2.24 -1.21 10.42
N ALA A 512 -1.77 -2.41 10.78
CA ALA A 512 -2.10 -3.03 12.06
C ALA A 512 -1.58 -2.23 13.26
N ILE A 513 -0.36 -1.70 13.18
CA ILE A 513 0.23 -0.86 14.24
C ILE A 513 -0.41 0.52 14.27
N LEU A 514 -0.63 1.15 13.10
CA LEU A 514 -1.29 2.46 13.01
C LEU A 514 -2.73 2.42 13.54
N LEU A 515 -3.50 1.38 13.18
CA LEU A 515 -4.85 1.18 13.72
C LEU A 515 -4.81 0.99 15.23
N LYS A 516 -3.89 0.17 15.75
CA LYS A 516 -3.71 0.00 17.19
C LYS A 516 -3.47 1.34 17.87
N TYR A 517 -2.51 2.12 17.37
CA TYR A 517 -2.20 3.44 17.91
C TYR A 517 -3.41 4.38 17.86
N ALA A 518 -4.14 4.39 16.74
CA ALA A 518 -5.35 5.19 16.60
C ALA A 518 -6.41 4.82 17.64
N VAL A 519 -6.66 3.52 17.85
CA VAL A 519 -7.62 3.04 18.84
C VAL A 519 -7.19 3.39 20.27
N GLU A 520 -5.91 3.26 20.58
CA GLU A 520 -5.40 3.54 21.94
C GLU A 520 -5.32 5.05 22.24
N HIS A 521 -4.97 5.89 21.26
CA HIS A 521 -4.59 7.28 21.51
C HIS A 521 -5.39 8.36 20.78
N LEU A 522 -6.01 8.05 19.61
CA LEU A 522 -6.60 9.08 18.76
C LEU A 522 -8.13 9.04 18.68
N ILE A 523 -8.72 7.83 18.71
CA ILE A 523 -10.19 7.68 18.67
C ILE A 523 -10.75 8.07 20.02
N ASP A 524 -11.35 9.26 20.08
CA ASP A 524 -11.82 9.92 21.32
C ASP A 524 -13.31 10.31 21.28
N GLY A 525 -14.03 9.98 20.20
CA GLY A 525 -15.42 10.39 19.99
C GLY A 525 -15.59 11.85 19.57
N LYS A 526 -14.51 12.51 19.10
CA LYS A 526 -14.50 13.89 18.62
C LYS A 526 -13.86 14.07 17.26
N LYS A 527 -12.94 13.17 16.90
CA LYS A 527 -12.19 13.24 15.64
C LYS A 527 -12.86 12.46 14.54
N THR A 528 -12.84 13.03 13.35
CA THR A 528 -13.27 12.33 12.12
C THR A 528 -12.19 11.36 11.64
N VAL A 529 -12.55 10.45 10.72
CA VAL A 529 -11.57 9.56 10.05
C VAL A 529 -10.44 10.37 9.43
N ALA A 530 -10.76 11.42 8.67
CA ALA A 530 -9.75 12.28 8.04
C ALA A 530 -8.81 12.92 9.08
N MET A 531 -9.34 13.47 10.18
CA MET A 531 -8.51 14.05 11.26
C MET A 531 -7.57 13.01 11.90
N ILE A 532 -8.03 11.77 12.07
CA ILE A 532 -7.19 10.69 12.61
C ILE A 532 -6.07 10.33 11.64
N VAL A 533 -6.39 10.21 10.35
CA VAL A 533 -5.41 9.92 9.30
C VAL A 533 -4.36 11.03 9.19
N ASP A 534 -4.80 12.30 9.20
CA ASP A 534 -3.89 13.45 9.18
C ASP A 534 -2.96 13.47 10.38
N GLU A 535 -3.48 13.13 11.57
CA GLU A 535 -2.67 13.07 12.79
C GLU A 535 -1.64 11.94 12.73
N LEU A 536 -2.02 10.74 12.23
CA LEU A 536 -1.10 9.63 12.01
C LEU A 536 0.02 10.01 11.03
N ASN A 537 -0.34 10.65 9.91
CA ASN A 537 0.63 11.15 8.93
C ASN A 537 1.55 12.22 9.53
N ARG A 538 1.03 13.13 10.35
CA ARG A 538 1.80 14.17 11.04
C ARG A 538 2.82 13.58 12.01
N ILE A 539 2.39 12.60 12.81
CA ILE A 539 3.27 11.89 13.75
C ILE A 539 4.38 11.16 12.97
N TYR A 540 4.01 10.43 11.91
CA TYR A 540 4.98 9.74 11.08
C TYR A 540 6.02 10.68 10.46
N LYS A 541 5.60 11.80 9.89
CA LYS A 541 6.52 12.80 9.30
C LYS A 541 7.49 13.39 10.31
N ARG A 542 7.09 13.54 11.57
CA ARG A 542 7.91 14.09 12.63
C ARG A 542 8.88 13.06 13.24
N ASP A 543 8.39 11.86 13.54
CA ASP A 543 9.07 10.90 14.41
C ASP A 543 9.30 9.52 13.74
N GLY A 544 8.83 9.35 12.49
CA GLY A 544 8.91 8.08 11.75
C GLY A 544 8.04 6.96 12.36
N MET A 545 8.24 5.74 11.88
CA MET A 545 7.50 4.55 12.35
C MET A 545 7.77 4.23 13.83
N SER A 546 8.88 4.68 14.38
CA SER A 546 9.25 4.46 15.79
C SER A 546 8.24 5.04 16.78
N ALA A 547 7.52 6.11 16.40
CA ALA A 547 6.48 6.73 17.23
C ALA A 547 5.34 5.77 17.60
N PHE A 548 5.10 4.75 16.78
CA PHE A 548 3.99 3.82 16.94
C PHE A 548 4.39 2.50 17.66
N MET A 549 5.62 2.40 18.14
CA MET A 549 6.17 1.16 18.73
C MET A 549 5.99 1.02 20.24
N ASP A 550 5.26 1.91 20.91
CA ASP A 550 5.08 1.89 22.39
C ASP A 550 6.40 1.78 23.17
N GLY A 551 7.42 2.52 22.76
CA GLY A 551 8.74 2.53 23.39
C GLY A 551 9.60 1.28 23.12
N ARG A 552 9.13 0.35 22.28
CA ARG A 552 9.94 -0.79 21.82
C ARG A 552 10.88 -0.34 20.69
N PRO A 553 12.05 -0.97 20.56
CA PRO A 553 12.91 -0.73 19.40
C PRO A 553 12.15 -1.00 18.09
N LEU A 554 12.37 -0.13 17.08
CA LEU A 554 11.83 -0.35 15.75
C LEU A 554 12.54 -1.55 15.11
N SER A 555 11.76 -2.54 14.66
CA SER A 555 12.24 -3.64 13.84
C SER A 555 12.05 -3.36 12.34
N GLY A 556 12.62 -4.19 11.48
CA GLY A 556 12.21 -4.27 10.09
C GLY A 556 10.77 -4.79 9.93
N GLY A 557 10.27 -4.73 8.71
CA GLY A 557 8.96 -5.27 8.33
C GLY A 557 7.83 -4.25 8.34
N TYR A 558 8.13 -2.95 8.21
CA TYR A 558 7.14 -1.88 8.11
C TYR A 558 7.43 -0.95 6.94
N THR A 559 6.37 -0.58 6.22
CA THR A 559 6.40 0.50 5.22
C THR A 559 5.17 1.38 5.37
N MET A 560 5.31 2.71 5.23
CA MET A 560 4.20 3.63 5.44
C MET A 560 3.15 3.47 4.32
N PRO A 561 1.90 3.10 4.65
CA PRO A 561 0.80 3.08 3.69
C PRO A 561 0.39 4.51 3.31
N ARG A 562 -0.27 4.67 2.16
CA ARG A 562 -0.86 5.96 1.78
C ARG A 562 -2.05 6.32 2.68
N THR A 563 -2.42 7.60 2.65
CA THR A 563 -3.62 8.13 3.32
C THR A 563 -4.87 7.31 3.03
N GLN A 564 -5.04 6.86 1.78
CA GLN A 564 -6.20 6.11 1.31
C GLN A 564 -6.27 4.70 1.95
N GLU A 565 -5.15 4.00 2.06
CA GLU A 565 -5.10 2.67 2.71
C GLU A 565 -5.30 2.79 4.23
N ILE A 566 -4.76 3.83 4.87
CA ILE A 566 -4.98 4.08 6.30
C ILE A 566 -6.47 4.34 6.56
N ALA A 567 -7.11 5.20 5.75
CA ALA A 567 -8.55 5.46 5.85
C ALA A 567 -9.37 4.19 5.60
N ALA A 568 -9.04 3.42 4.55
CA ALA A 568 -9.70 2.15 4.24
C ALA A 568 -9.59 1.13 5.39
N CYS A 569 -8.44 1.08 6.07
CA CYS A 569 -8.23 0.24 7.25
C CYS A 569 -9.11 0.66 8.43
N LEU A 570 -9.15 1.97 8.74
CA LEU A 570 -10.01 2.52 9.79
C LEU A 570 -11.48 2.20 9.53
N ASN A 571 -11.93 2.34 8.28
CA ASN A 571 -13.30 2.09 7.84
C ASN A 571 -13.73 0.61 7.96
N ARG A 572 -12.78 -0.32 8.00
CA ARG A 572 -13.05 -1.76 8.13
C ARG A 572 -12.87 -2.28 9.56
N TYR A 573 -12.56 -1.40 10.51
CA TYR A 573 -12.49 -1.75 11.91
C TYR A 573 -13.88 -1.62 12.58
N ARG A 574 -14.48 -2.75 12.98
CA ARG A 574 -15.88 -2.84 13.45
C ARG A 574 -16.15 -2.22 14.82
N ARG A 575 -15.12 -1.82 15.56
CA ARG A 575 -15.25 -1.31 16.94
C ARG A 575 -14.92 0.17 17.11
N ALA A 576 -14.91 0.89 16.02
CA ALA A 576 -14.66 2.32 16.04
C ALA A 576 -15.79 3.13 15.40
#